data_e5d798eebc93096ad5f13ec5e7542ac4
#
_entry.id   e5d798eebc93096ad5f13ec5e7542ac4
#
_cell.length_a   1.000
_cell.length_b   1.000
_cell.length_c   1.000
_cell.angle_alpha   90.00
_cell.angle_beta   90.00
_cell.angle_gamma   90.00
#
_symmetry.space_group_name_H-M   'P 1'
#
loop_
_entity.id
_entity.type
_entity.pdbx_description
1 polymer ?
#
loop_
_entity_poly.entity_id
_entity_poly.type
_entity_poly.pdbx_seq_one_letter_code
_entity_poly.pdbx_strand_id
1 'polypeptide(L)'
;DRVVGLGPIYRFLSTTILSTDGYWLALAYVILVLPYAYRALDAGLRQLDVRTLFEASQTFGSSWLGTMVKVIIPNLRTAILSACFVSIAVVLGEYTLAALLGRSNLQNALFVMNQNDSFIAAAMALLAMVFAIVLLMSIDVVSAAANKKYRKGSKR
;
A
#
# COMPACT_ATOMS: atom_id res chain seq x y z
N ASP A 1 18.89 -11.31 32.72
CA ASP A 1 18.52 -10.08 33.43
C ASP A 1 19.48 -8.92 33.20
N ARG A 2 19.84 -8.62 31.96
CA ARG A 2 20.49 -7.34 31.61
C ARG A 2 20.24 -6.96 30.16
N VAL A 3 19.01 -6.64 29.83
CA VAL A 3 18.72 -5.75 28.70
C VAL A 3 18.56 -4.34 29.28
N VAL A 4 19.61 -3.83 29.91
CA VAL A 4 19.60 -2.62 30.74
C VAL A 4 19.84 -1.34 29.91
N GLY A 5 20.02 -1.40 28.60
CA GLY A 5 20.34 -0.22 27.80
C GLY A 5 19.18 0.44 27.07
N LEU A 6 18.20 -0.35 26.64
CA LEU A 6 17.13 0.15 25.77
C LEU A 6 15.79 0.38 26.50
N GLY A 7 15.65 -0.10 27.74
CA GLY A 7 14.43 0.00 28.52
C GLY A 7 13.93 1.44 28.74
N PRO A 8 14.77 2.40 29.13
CA PRO A 8 14.35 3.79 29.29
C PRO A 8 13.97 4.47 27.98
N ILE A 9 14.72 4.17 26.90
CA ILE A 9 14.45 4.70 25.55
C ILE A 9 13.16 4.10 25.01
N TYR A 10 12.97 2.79 25.17
CA TYR A 10 11.73 2.12 24.77
C TYR A 10 10.53 2.64 25.56
N ARG A 11 10.64 2.84 26.87
CA ARG A 11 9.58 3.43 27.70
C ARG A 11 9.29 4.86 27.30
N PHE A 12 10.31 5.68 27.08
CA PHE A 12 10.12 7.06 26.63
C PHE A 12 9.44 7.13 25.26
N LEU A 13 9.89 6.33 24.30
CA LEU A 13 9.26 6.23 22.98
C LEU A 13 7.84 5.66 23.07
N SER A 14 7.62 4.62 23.88
CA SER A 14 6.31 4.00 24.00
C SER A 14 5.30 4.87 24.73
N THR A 15 5.71 5.64 25.74
CA THR A 15 4.80 6.48 26.51
C THR A 15 4.58 7.86 25.91
N THR A 16 5.58 8.42 25.22
CA THR A 16 5.50 9.81 24.74
C THR A 16 5.19 9.92 23.25
N ILE A 17 5.72 9.00 22.44
CA ILE A 17 5.65 9.10 20.98
C ILE A 17 4.78 7.98 20.37
N LEU A 18 4.86 6.76 20.92
CA LEU A 18 4.20 5.59 20.34
C LEU A 18 2.86 5.23 20.99
N SER A 19 2.52 5.85 22.14
CA SER A 19 1.37 5.41 22.93
C SER A 19 0.03 5.95 22.47
N THR A 20 0.01 7.03 21.70
CA THR A 20 -1.24 7.79 21.59
C THR A 20 -2.04 7.50 20.33
N ASP A 21 -1.45 7.15 19.19
CA ASP A 21 -2.26 7.07 17.97
C ASP A 21 -1.80 5.99 16.97
N GLY A 22 -2.76 5.42 16.25
CA GLY A 22 -2.54 4.49 15.15
C GLY A 22 -1.67 5.03 14.00
N TYR A 23 -1.33 6.30 14.03
CA TYR A 23 -0.45 6.97 13.07
C TYR A 23 0.95 6.34 12.99
N TRP A 24 1.51 5.91 14.12
CA TRP A 24 2.83 5.26 14.15
C TRP A 24 2.82 3.90 13.49
N LEU A 25 1.75 3.13 13.66
CA LEU A 25 1.57 1.88 12.96
C LEU A 25 1.41 2.13 11.44
N ALA A 26 0.64 3.15 11.07
CA ALA A 26 0.49 3.55 9.68
C ALA A 26 1.83 3.98 9.05
N LEU A 27 2.66 4.72 9.79
CA LEU A 27 3.98 5.15 9.35
C LEU A 27 4.93 3.96 9.18
N ALA A 28 4.89 2.99 10.11
CA ALA A 28 5.63 1.73 9.99
C ALA A 28 5.18 0.93 8.75
N TYR A 29 3.89 0.90 8.46
CA TYR A 29 3.36 0.26 7.26
C TYR A 29 3.77 0.97 5.97
N VAL A 30 3.84 2.30 5.97
CA VAL A 30 4.38 3.06 4.82
C VAL A 30 5.81 2.64 4.53
N ILE A 31 6.66 2.54 5.55
CA ILE A 31 8.06 2.10 5.38
C ILE A 31 8.12 0.66 4.87
N LEU A 32 7.29 -0.23 5.41
CA LEU A 32 7.21 -1.64 5.00
C LEU A 32 6.80 -1.80 3.53
N VAL A 33 5.83 -1.02 3.08
CA VAL A 33 5.24 -1.09 1.74
C VAL A 33 6.11 -0.41 0.70
N LEU A 34 6.92 0.57 1.10
CA LEU A 34 7.73 1.40 0.21
C LEU A 34 8.55 0.61 -0.82
N PRO A 35 9.30 -0.46 -0.47
CA PRO A 35 10.06 -1.23 -1.45
C PRO A 35 9.17 -1.94 -2.49
N TYR A 36 7.98 -2.38 -2.11
CA TYR A 36 7.03 -3.05 -3.01
C TYR A 36 6.38 -2.04 -3.97
N ALA A 37 5.93 -0.90 -3.44
CA ALA A 37 5.38 0.18 -4.24
C ALA A 37 6.42 0.74 -5.22
N TYR A 38 7.66 0.92 -4.76
CA TYR A 38 8.77 1.35 -5.62
C TYR A 38 8.99 0.39 -6.78
N ARG A 39 9.05 -0.92 -6.52
CA ARG A 39 9.22 -1.94 -7.57
C ARG A 39 8.10 -1.92 -8.61
N ALA A 40 6.85 -1.79 -8.17
CA ALA A 40 5.71 -1.74 -9.07
C ALA A 40 5.74 -0.48 -9.96
N LEU A 41 6.11 0.67 -9.39
CA LEU A 41 6.25 1.93 -10.12
C LEU A 41 7.45 1.91 -11.08
N ASP A 42 8.60 1.39 -10.63
CA ASP A 42 9.81 1.29 -11.46
C ASP A 42 9.56 0.37 -12.67
N ALA A 43 8.89 -0.78 -12.47
CA ALA A 43 8.50 -1.66 -13.56
C ALA A 43 7.58 -0.96 -14.58
N GLY A 44 6.65 -0.13 -14.11
CA GLY A 44 5.80 0.67 -14.98
C GLY A 44 6.55 1.76 -15.73
N LEU A 45 7.46 2.45 -15.06
CA LEU A 45 8.30 3.49 -15.68
C LEU A 45 9.20 2.92 -16.77
N ARG A 46 9.76 1.73 -16.55
CA ARG A 46 10.62 1.06 -17.55
C ARG A 46 9.87 0.63 -18.82
N GLN A 47 8.57 0.44 -18.74
CA GLN A 47 7.71 0.12 -19.89
C GLN A 47 7.34 1.36 -20.72
N LEU A 48 7.53 2.57 -20.15
CA LEU A 48 7.27 3.81 -20.83
C LEU A 48 8.59 4.39 -21.35
N ASP A 49 8.62 4.81 -22.60
CA ASP A 49 9.70 5.64 -23.10
C ASP A 49 9.49 7.08 -22.60
N VAL A 50 9.82 7.27 -21.31
CA VAL A 50 9.64 8.54 -20.60
C VAL A 50 10.40 9.67 -21.29
N ARG A 51 11.56 9.37 -21.86
CA ARG A 51 12.40 10.35 -22.54
C ARG A 51 11.70 10.90 -23.78
N THR A 52 11.24 10.04 -24.66
CA THR A 52 10.52 10.43 -25.89
C THR A 52 9.23 11.18 -25.55
N LEU A 53 8.47 10.71 -24.55
CA LEU A 53 7.25 11.40 -24.09
C LEU A 53 7.56 12.79 -23.55
N PHE A 54 8.67 12.94 -22.85
CA PHE A 54 9.11 14.23 -22.30
C PHE A 54 9.55 15.19 -23.41
N GLU A 55 10.41 14.75 -24.32
CA GLU A 55 10.89 15.54 -25.46
C GLU A 55 9.74 15.98 -26.36
N ALA A 56 8.80 15.07 -26.70
CA ALA A 56 7.62 15.40 -27.47
C ALA A 56 6.71 16.42 -26.76
N SER A 57 6.55 16.30 -25.45
CA SER A 57 5.72 17.24 -24.68
C SER A 57 6.36 18.64 -24.63
N GLN A 58 7.66 18.74 -24.58
CA GLN A 58 8.37 20.03 -24.60
C GLN A 58 8.25 20.73 -25.95
N THR A 59 8.23 20.01 -27.08
CA THR A 59 8.00 20.62 -28.39
C THR A 59 6.63 21.29 -28.51
N PHE A 60 5.64 20.84 -27.71
CA PHE A 60 4.34 21.49 -27.58
C PHE A 60 4.29 22.59 -26.51
N GLY A 61 5.44 23.03 -25.99
CA GLY A 61 5.52 24.12 -25.01
C GLY A 61 5.08 23.73 -23.59
N SER A 62 4.97 22.45 -23.26
CA SER A 62 4.62 22.02 -21.91
C SER A 62 5.78 22.26 -20.94
N SER A 63 5.47 22.79 -19.75
CA SER A 63 6.43 22.85 -18.64
C SER A 63 6.74 21.45 -18.09
N TRP A 64 7.85 21.29 -17.37
CA TRP A 64 8.24 20.02 -16.73
C TRP A 64 7.12 19.44 -15.85
N LEU A 65 6.51 20.25 -14.99
CA LEU A 65 5.37 19.85 -14.16
C LEU A 65 4.14 19.49 -15.00
N GLY A 66 3.89 20.25 -16.08
CA GLY A 66 2.79 19.97 -17.01
C GLY A 66 2.94 18.61 -17.69
N THR A 67 4.15 18.25 -18.12
CA THR A 67 4.46 16.94 -18.70
C THR A 67 4.26 15.82 -17.70
N MET A 68 4.75 15.99 -16.47
CA MET A 68 4.58 15.00 -15.40
C MET A 68 3.10 14.70 -15.15
N VAL A 69 2.30 15.74 -14.90
CA VAL A 69 0.90 15.56 -14.48
C VAL A 69 -0.01 15.17 -15.66
N LYS A 70 0.22 15.72 -16.84
CA LYS A 70 -0.69 15.52 -17.99
C LYS A 70 -0.30 14.34 -18.89
N VAL A 71 0.97 13.94 -18.87
CA VAL A 71 1.47 12.90 -19.78
C VAL A 71 1.96 11.68 -19.01
N ILE A 72 2.92 11.84 -18.09
CA ILE A 72 3.58 10.69 -17.45
C ILE A 72 2.64 10.00 -16.44
N ILE A 73 2.08 10.72 -15.48
CA ILE A 73 1.18 10.15 -14.47
C ILE A 73 -0.02 9.40 -15.07
N PRO A 74 -0.75 9.93 -16.05
CA PRO A 74 -1.84 9.19 -16.68
C PRO A 74 -1.42 7.91 -17.39
N ASN A 75 -0.21 7.88 -17.97
CA ASN A 75 0.34 6.67 -18.59
C ASN A 75 0.83 5.65 -17.55
N LEU A 76 1.22 6.09 -16.35
CA LEU A 76 1.63 5.26 -15.22
C LEU A 76 0.47 4.70 -14.39
N ARG A 77 -0.78 5.05 -14.69
CA ARG A 77 -1.95 4.66 -13.88
C ARG A 77 -2.01 3.17 -13.55
N THR A 78 -1.68 2.30 -14.51
CA THR A 78 -1.68 0.85 -14.29
C THR A 78 -0.62 0.44 -13.27
N ALA A 79 0.57 1.03 -13.34
CA ALA A 79 1.63 0.79 -12.38
C ALA A 79 1.28 1.34 -10.98
N ILE A 80 0.64 2.51 -10.92
CA ILE A 80 0.14 3.10 -9.67
C ILE A 80 -0.91 2.18 -9.03
N LEU A 81 -1.85 1.67 -9.83
CA LEU A 81 -2.86 0.73 -9.35
C LEU A 81 -2.24 -0.58 -8.85
N SER A 82 -1.25 -1.12 -9.57
CA SER A 82 -0.49 -2.29 -9.13
C SER A 82 0.25 -2.03 -7.82
N ALA A 83 0.86 -0.85 -7.67
CA ALA A 83 1.51 -0.45 -6.42
C ALA A 83 0.52 -0.38 -5.26
N CYS A 84 -0.65 0.23 -5.46
CA CYS A 84 -1.72 0.28 -4.46
C CYS A 84 -2.22 -1.12 -4.08
N PHE A 85 -2.42 -1.99 -5.08
CA PHE A 85 -2.88 -3.35 -4.89
C PHE A 85 -1.92 -4.18 -4.03
N VAL A 86 -0.62 -4.16 -4.39
CA VAL A 86 0.42 -4.85 -3.63
C VAL A 86 0.53 -4.27 -2.21
N SER A 87 0.44 -2.94 -2.07
CA SER A 87 0.49 -2.28 -0.77
C SER A 87 -0.62 -2.74 0.16
N ILE A 88 -1.84 -2.81 -0.33
CA ILE A 88 -3.00 -3.29 0.44
C ILE A 88 -2.81 -4.76 0.82
N ALA A 89 -2.37 -5.61 -0.11
CA ALA A 89 -2.15 -7.02 0.15
C ALA A 89 -1.09 -7.25 1.24
N VAL A 90 0.02 -6.50 1.20
CA VAL A 90 1.09 -6.59 2.21
C VAL A 90 0.58 -6.14 3.58
N VAL A 91 -0.15 -5.02 3.67
CA VAL A 91 -0.68 -4.51 4.95
C VAL A 91 -1.75 -5.43 5.54
N LEU A 92 -2.62 -6.02 4.70
CA LEU A 92 -3.62 -6.98 5.18
C LEU A 92 -3.00 -8.25 5.75
N GLY A 93 -1.85 -8.69 5.22
CA GLY A 93 -1.14 -9.87 5.71
C GLY A 93 -0.16 -9.61 6.87
N GLU A 94 0.01 -8.35 7.28
CA GLU A 94 1.02 -7.97 8.25
C GLU A 94 0.55 -8.23 9.70
N TYR A 95 1.34 -9.03 10.42
CA TYR A 95 1.14 -9.38 11.82
C TYR A 95 2.28 -8.85 12.72
N THR A 96 3.51 -8.94 12.22
CA THR A 96 4.72 -8.82 13.04
C THR A 96 4.90 -7.41 13.62
N LEU A 97 4.73 -6.38 12.81
CA LEU A 97 4.86 -5.00 13.27
C LEU A 97 3.76 -4.61 14.26
N ALA A 98 2.52 -5.07 13.99
CA ALA A 98 1.43 -4.82 14.92
C ALA A 98 1.67 -5.51 16.28
N ALA A 99 2.13 -6.76 16.26
CA ALA A 99 2.47 -7.51 17.47
C ALA A 99 3.64 -6.86 18.23
N LEU A 100 4.71 -6.46 17.53
CA LEU A 100 5.88 -5.80 18.13
C LEU A 100 5.53 -4.43 18.74
N LEU A 101 4.63 -3.68 18.10
CA LEU A 101 4.17 -2.39 18.57
C LEU A 101 3.04 -2.48 19.61
N GLY A 102 2.62 -3.71 19.97
CA GLY A 102 1.52 -3.93 20.90
C GLY A 102 0.18 -3.38 20.40
N ARG A 103 -0.01 -3.33 19.07
CA ARG A 103 -1.22 -2.82 18.42
C ARG A 103 -2.07 -3.96 17.87
N SER A 104 -3.39 -3.81 18.00
CA SER A 104 -4.32 -4.75 17.42
C SER A 104 -4.53 -4.43 15.93
N ASN A 105 -4.26 -5.42 15.08
CA ASN A 105 -4.67 -5.44 13.68
C ASN A 105 -5.46 -6.72 13.43
N LEU A 106 -5.95 -6.90 12.19
CA LEU A 106 -6.73 -8.06 11.80
C LEU A 106 -5.97 -9.38 12.08
N GLN A 107 -4.70 -9.45 11.71
CA GLN A 107 -3.88 -10.66 11.86
C GLN A 107 -3.60 -10.97 13.34
N ASN A 108 -3.34 -9.95 14.15
CA ASN A 108 -3.14 -10.13 15.58
C ASN A 108 -4.44 -10.60 16.27
N ALA A 109 -5.58 -10.04 15.88
CA ALA A 109 -6.89 -10.49 16.38
C ALA A 109 -7.16 -11.96 16.03
N LEU A 110 -6.89 -12.36 14.78
CA LEU A 110 -7.03 -13.76 14.34
C LEU A 110 -6.08 -14.68 15.09
N PHE A 111 -4.85 -14.26 15.37
CA PHE A 111 -3.89 -15.04 16.15
C PHE A 111 -4.38 -15.27 17.60
N VAL A 112 -4.86 -14.22 18.26
CA VAL A 112 -5.42 -14.33 19.63
C VAL A 112 -6.66 -15.22 19.64
N MET A 113 -7.55 -15.09 18.64
CA MET A 113 -8.71 -15.96 18.52
C MET A 113 -8.33 -17.42 18.34
N ASN A 114 -7.28 -17.70 17.56
CA ASN A 114 -6.81 -19.07 17.34
C ASN A 114 -6.29 -19.75 18.61
N GLN A 115 -5.79 -18.99 19.57
CA GLN A 115 -5.36 -19.51 20.86
C GLN A 115 -6.55 -19.90 21.76
N ASN A 116 -7.71 -19.24 21.57
CA ASN A 116 -8.89 -19.50 22.38
C ASN A 116 -9.83 -20.54 21.75
N ASP A 117 -10.08 -20.44 20.44
CA ASP A 117 -10.93 -21.37 19.69
C ASP A 117 -10.47 -21.42 18.22
N SER A 118 -9.84 -22.52 17.82
CA SER A 118 -9.33 -22.73 16.49
C SER A 118 -10.41 -22.80 15.41
N PHE A 119 -11.63 -23.25 15.72
CA PHE A 119 -12.73 -23.32 14.76
C PHE A 119 -13.25 -21.91 14.43
N ILE A 120 -13.46 -21.09 15.45
CA ILE A 120 -13.89 -19.70 15.26
C ILE A 120 -12.80 -18.93 14.51
N ALA A 121 -11.52 -19.11 14.87
CA ALA A 121 -10.40 -18.48 14.18
C ALA A 121 -10.33 -18.87 12.69
N ALA A 122 -10.52 -20.16 12.37
CA ALA A 122 -10.56 -20.62 10.98
C ALA A 122 -11.72 -20.00 10.18
N ALA A 123 -12.90 -19.93 10.76
CA ALA A 123 -14.06 -19.28 10.14
C ALA A 123 -13.81 -17.79 9.87
N MET A 124 -13.25 -17.08 10.84
CA MET A 124 -12.89 -15.66 10.71
C MET A 124 -11.78 -15.44 9.70
N ALA A 125 -10.80 -16.32 9.63
CA ALA A 125 -9.72 -16.25 8.61
C ALA A 125 -10.30 -16.45 7.21
N LEU A 126 -11.23 -17.37 7.01
CA LEU A 126 -11.92 -17.54 5.72
C LEU A 126 -12.74 -16.30 5.35
N LEU A 127 -13.47 -15.72 6.28
CA LEU A 127 -14.21 -14.46 6.05
C LEU A 127 -13.26 -13.31 5.69
N ALA A 128 -12.14 -13.18 6.40
CA ALA A 128 -11.13 -12.18 6.11
C ALA A 128 -10.50 -12.40 4.72
N MET A 129 -10.26 -13.64 4.32
CA MET A 129 -9.75 -13.97 2.99
C MET A 129 -10.77 -13.60 1.90
N VAL A 130 -12.03 -13.96 2.07
CA VAL A 130 -13.11 -13.59 1.13
C VAL A 130 -13.24 -12.07 1.04
N PHE A 131 -13.21 -11.39 2.17
CA PHE A 131 -13.24 -9.91 2.21
C PHE A 131 -12.06 -9.30 1.46
N ALA A 132 -10.84 -9.81 1.67
CA ALA A 132 -9.65 -9.34 0.96
C ALA A 132 -9.79 -9.56 -0.56
N ILE A 133 -10.26 -10.73 -1.00
CA ILE A 133 -10.50 -11.03 -2.42
C ILE A 133 -11.51 -10.05 -3.01
N VAL A 134 -12.65 -9.85 -2.35
CA VAL A 134 -13.70 -8.93 -2.82
C VAL A 134 -13.17 -7.50 -2.90
N LEU A 135 -12.41 -7.05 -1.90
CA LEU A 135 -11.79 -5.73 -1.88
C LEU A 135 -10.81 -5.56 -3.05
N LEU A 136 -9.95 -6.54 -3.27
CA LEU A 136 -8.97 -6.51 -4.36
C LEU A 136 -9.68 -6.56 -5.74
N MET A 137 -10.68 -7.40 -5.92
CA MET A 137 -11.48 -7.43 -7.15
C MET A 137 -12.23 -6.12 -7.40
N SER A 138 -12.75 -5.48 -6.35
CA SER A 138 -13.44 -4.19 -6.47
C SER A 138 -12.50 -3.09 -6.99
N ILE A 139 -11.25 -3.06 -6.51
CA ILE A 139 -10.23 -2.13 -6.98
C ILE A 139 -9.92 -2.39 -8.46
N ASP A 140 -9.81 -3.65 -8.86
CA ASP A 140 -9.52 -4.03 -10.25
C ASP A 140 -10.68 -3.63 -11.20
N VAL A 141 -11.92 -3.87 -10.81
CA VAL A 141 -13.10 -3.45 -11.57
C VAL A 141 -13.18 -1.92 -11.70
N VAL A 142 -12.95 -1.18 -10.62
CA VAL A 142 -12.93 0.29 -10.65
C VAL A 142 -11.82 0.81 -11.56
N SER A 143 -10.64 0.19 -11.53
CA SER A 143 -9.52 0.55 -12.37
C SER A 143 -9.79 0.27 -13.86
N ALA A 144 -10.39 -0.87 -14.17
CA ALA A 144 -10.79 -1.24 -15.53
C ALA A 144 -11.87 -0.29 -16.08
N ALA A 145 -12.84 0.10 -15.25
CA ALA A 145 -13.89 1.04 -15.62
C ALA A 145 -13.34 2.45 -15.91
N ALA A 146 -12.42 2.93 -15.07
CA ALA A 146 -11.72 4.19 -15.28
C ALA A 146 -10.91 4.18 -16.60
N ASN A 147 -10.27 3.06 -16.91
CA ASN A 147 -9.49 2.86 -18.12
C ASN A 147 -10.36 2.89 -19.39
N LYS A 148 -11.56 2.29 -19.32
CA LYS A 148 -12.52 2.26 -20.45
C LYS A 148 -13.09 3.64 -20.77
N LYS A 149 -13.32 4.48 -19.74
CA LYS A 149 -13.82 5.86 -19.90
C LYS A 149 -12.78 6.74 -20.60
N TYR A 150 -11.51 6.58 -20.31
CA TYR A 150 -10.41 7.34 -20.93
C TYR A 150 -10.23 6.99 -22.41
N ARG A 151 -10.29 5.70 -22.78
CA ARG A 151 -10.21 5.26 -24.19
C ARG A 151 -11.36 5.77 -25.06
N LYS A 152 -12.55 5.98 -24.48
CA LYS A 152 -13.68 6.56 -25.24
C LYS A 152 -13.54 8.07 -25.44
N GLY A 153 -12.91 8.80 -24.54
CA GLY A 153 -12.68 10.26 -24.66
C GLY A 153 -11.59 10.64 -25.66
N SER A 154 -10.61 9.74 -25.90
CA SER A 154 -9.51 9.97 -26.86
C SER A 154 -9.87 9.68 -28.32
N LYS A 155 -11.08 9.17 -28.60
CA LYS A 155 -11.56 8.86 -29.96
C LYS A 155 -12.53 9.93 -30.50
N ARG A 156 -12.72 11.02 -29.78
CA ARG A 156 -13.44 12.21 -30.22
C ARG A 156 -12.47 13.38 -30.37
#